data_2973006fb39a60faf67555ee7bca5d03
#
_entry.id   2973006fb39a60faf67555ee7bca5d03
#
_cell.length_a   1.000
_cell.length_b   1.000
_cell.length_c   1.000
_cell.angle_alpha   90.00
_cell.angle_beta   90.00
_cell.angle_gamma   90.00
#
_symmetry.space_group_name_H-M   'P 1'
#
loop_
_entity.id
_entity.type
_entity.pdbx_description
1 polymer ?
#
loop_
_entity_poly.entity_id
_entity_poly.type
_entity_poly.pdbx_seq_one_letter_code
_entity_poly.pdbx_strand_id
1 'polypeptide(L)'
;CHAVLEWVVDQQGLIDALLPLVKVGGILSLTFYNRHGLIMKNLLRGTRPAILDAAYKPNPGSLTPTRPLDPVHVLQCFEAAQWEILCHSGIRVIHDFLLSPESRAMPEDTLMRLELELSRQEPYRSLGRYQHLLVQRLC
;
A
#
# COMPACT_ATOMS: atom_id res chain seq x y z
N CYS A 1 11.06 -0.52 6.65
CA CYS A 1 10.52 0.81 6.33
C CYS A 1 9.00 0.71 6.18
N HIS A 2 8.25 1.18 7.17
CA HIS A 2 6.79 1.01 7.18
C HIS A 2 6.09 2.35 7.27
N ALA A 3 5.16 2.61 6.33
CA ALA A 3 4.31 3.80 6.28
C ALA A 3 5.11 5.14 6.32
N VAL A 4 6.20 5.20 5.56
CA VAL A 4 7.09 6.37 5.48
C VAL A 4 7.07 6.99 4.07
N LEU A 5 7.12 6.16 3.02
CA LEU A 5 7.24 6.62 1.63
C LEU A 5 6.16 7.64 1.23
N GLU A 6 4.94 7.44 1.68
CA GLU A 6 3.79 8.29 1.35
C GLU A 6 3.86 9.70 1.94
N TRP A 7 4.82 9.97 2.81
CA TRP A 7 5.03 11.28 3.43
C TRP A 7 6.23 12.03 2.86
N VAL A 8 7.05 11.36 2.05
CA VAL A 8 8.29 11.91 1.50
C VAL A 8 8.04 12.50 0.12
N VAL A 9 8.70 13.63 -0.16
CA VAL A 9 8.60 14.31 -1.47
C VAL A 9 9.34 13.51 -2.55
N ASP A 10 10.56 13.11 -2.25
CA ASP A 10 11.42 12.31 -3.13
C ASP A 10 11.34 10.82 -2.73
N GLN A 11 10.29 10.16 -3.20
CA GLN A 11 10.03 8.76 -2.90
C GLN A 11 11.08 7.83 -3.53
N GLN A 12 11.50 8.13 -4.76
CA GLN A 12 12.54 7.38 -5.45
C GLN A 12 13.88 7.51 -4.71
N GLY A 13 14.28 8.73 -4.38
CA GLY A 13 15.51 8.96 -3.63
C GLY A 13 15.55 8.26 -2.27
N LEU A 14 14.39 8.12 -1.59
CA LEU A 14 14.32 7.34 -0.36
C LEU A 14 14.51 5.85 -0.63
N ILE A 15 13.88 5.29 -1.66
CA ILE A 15 14.09 3.88 -2.04
C ILE A 15 15.57 3.66 -2.35
N ASP A 16 16.17 4.49 -3.19
CA ASP A 16 17.57 4.39 -3.58
C ASP A 16 18.53 4.49 -2.38
N ALA A 17 18.18 5.29 -1.38
CA ALA A 17 18.93 5.40 -0.13
C ALA A 17 18.80 4.18 0.79
N LEU A 18 17.66 3.47 0.73
CA LEU A 18 17.43 2.26 1.52
C LEU A 18 18.18 1.03 0.97
N LEU A 19 18.28 0.92 -0.36
CA LEU A 19 18.87 -0.25 -1.03
C LEU A 19 20.29 -0.60 -0.53
N PRO A 20 21.24 0.34 -0.43
CA PRO A 20 22.60 0.03 0.03
C PRO A 20 22.71 -0.32 1.52
N LEU A 21 21.67 0.02 2.32
CA LEU A 21 21.66 -0.30 3.75
C LEU A 21 21.39 -1.78 4.04
N VAL A 22 20.86 -2.51 3.06
CA VAL A 22 20.58 -3.94 3.18
C VAL A 22 21.73 -4.71 2.58
N LYS A 23 22.35 -5.60 3.35
CA LYS A 23 23.43 -6.47 2.87
C LYS A 23 22.93 -7.48 1.83
N VAL A 24 23.84 -8.01 1.01
CA VAL A 24 23.53 -9.12 0.07
C VAL A 24 22.92 -10.29 0.86
N GLY A 25 21.84 -10.87 0.34
CA GLY A 25 21.01 -11.87 0.99
C GLY A 25 20.08 -11.33 2.09
N GLY A 26 20.20 -10.05 2.44
CA GLY A 26 19.33 -9.40 3.40
C GLY A 26 17.94 -9.09 2.83
N ILE A 27 16.97 -8.89 3.72
CA ILE A 27 15.57 -8.64 3.39
C ILE A 27 15.18 -7.24 3.84
N LEU A 28 14.49 -6.51 2.96
CA LEU A 28 13.80 -5.28 3.29
C LEU A 28 12.29 -5.57 3.38
N SER A 29 11.69 -5.23 4.51
CA SER A 29 10.24 -5.18 4.67
C SER A 29 9.77 -3.75 4.46
N LEU A 30 8.90 -3.55 3.47
CA LEU A 30 8.41 -2.23 3.07
C LEU A 30 6.89 -2.22 3.10
N THR A 31 6.28 -1.25 3.80
CA THR A 31 4.85 -0.94 3.64
C THR A 31 4.66 0.50 3.19
N PHE A 32 3.69 0.71 2.32
CA PHE A 32 3.34 2.04 1.83
C PHE A 32 1.85 2.17 1.54
N TYR A 33 1.35 3.40 1.61
CA TYR A 33 -0.06 3.70 1.38
C TYR A 33 -0.40 3.62 -0.10
N ASN A 34 -1.43 2.83 -0.42
CA ASN A 34 -1.81 2.50 -1.79
C ASN A 34 -2.78 3.54 -2.37
N ARG A 35 -2.41 4.15 -3.50
CA ARG A 35 -3.23 5.08 -4.25
C ARG A 35 -4.55 4.45 -4.73
N HIS A 36 -4.52 3.20 -5.20
CA HIS A 36 -5.71 2.52 -5.75
C HIS A 36 -6.75 2.23 -4.66
N GLY A 37 -6.31 1.80 -3.47
CA GLY A 37 -7.20 1.62 -2.33
C GLY A 37 -7.89 2.92 -1.91
N LEU A 38 -7.16 4.04 -1.92
CA LEU A 38 -7.73 5.36 -1.61
C LEU A 38 -8.79 5.79 -2.65
N ILE A 39 -8.49 5.59 -3.93
CA ILE A 39 -9.42 5.91 -5.04
C ILE A 39 -10.70 5.10 -4.88
N MET A 40 -10.59 3.77 -4.75
CA MET A 40 -11.74 2.88 -4.63
C MET A 40 -12.60 3.22 -3.41
N LYS A 41 -11.98 3.44 -2.26
CA LYS A 41 -12.67 3.84 -1.03
C LYS A 41 -13.50 5.13 -1.21
N ASN A 42 -12.94 6.13 -1.89
CA ASN A 42 -13.65 7.38 -2.16
C ASN A 42 -14.81 7.18 -3.14
N LEU A 43 -14.61 6.42 -4.21
CA LEU A 43 -15.67 6.10 -5.18
C LEU A 43 -16.85 5.38 -4.52
N LEU A 44 -16.59 4.38 -3.68
CA LEU A 44 -17.63 3.64 -2.97
C LEU A 44 -18.42 4.51 -1.99
N ARG A 45 -17.84 5.61 -1.53
CA ARG A 45 -18.51 6.62 -0.68
C ARG A 45 -19.25 7.69 -1.49
N GLY A 46 -19.31 7.55 -2.79
CA GLY A 46 -19.92 8.56 -3.68
C GLY A 46 -19.13 9.87 -3.75
N THR A 47 -17.86 9.86 -3.37
CA THR A 47 -16.99 11.04 -3.37
C THR A 47 -16.00 10.95 -4.53
N ARG A 48 -15.92 12.00 -5.35
CA ARG A 48 -14.87 12.06 -6.37
C ARG A 48 -13.50 12.04 -5.70
N PRO A 49 -12.60 11.12 -6.10
CA PRO A 49 -11.27 11.05 -5.48
C PRO A 49 -10.43 12.29 -5.80
N ALA A 50 -10.24 13.16 -4.82
CA ALA A 50 -9.42 14.38 -4.98
C ALA A 50 -7.96 14.07 -5.37
N ILE A 51 -7.47 12.87 -5.07
CA ILE A 51 -6.13 12.39 -5.50
C ILE A 51 -5.94 12.34 -7.02
N LEU A 52 -7.04 12.39 -7.79
CA LEU A 52 -6.98 12.47 -9.25
C LEU A 52 -6.67 13.90 -9.74
N ASP A 53 -6.77 14.90 -8.89
CA ASP A 53 -6.45 16.27 -9.23
C ASP A 53 -4.94 16.51 -9.10
N ALA A 54 -4.36 17.21 -10.08
CA ALA A 54 -2.92 17.52 -10.08
C ALA A 54 -2.47 18.34 -8.86
N ALA A 55 -3.41 19.08 -8.26
CA ALA A 55 -3.17 19.93 -7.08
C ALA A 55 -3.64 19.26 -5.77
N TYR A 56 -3.72 17.93 -5.74
CA TYR A 56 -4.19 17.24 -4.53
C TYR A 56 -3.41 17.65 -3.28
N LYS A 57 -4.17 18.05 -2.28
CA LYS A 57 -3.68 18.27 -0.92
C LYS A 57 -4.65 17.59 0.05
N PRO A 58 -4.16 16.79 1.00
CA PRO A 58 -5.02 16.24 2.04
C PRO A 58 -5.59 17.35 2.92
N ASN A 59 -6.74 17.09 3.55
CA ASN A 59 -7.31 18.02 4.51
C ASN A 59 -6.35 18.26 5.69
N PRO A 60 -6.20 19.50 6.17
CA PRO A 60 -5.42 19.78 7.36
C PRO A 60 -5.87 18.89 8.55
N GLY A 61 -4.91 18.29 9.25
CA GLY A 61 -5.18 17.37 10.37
C GLY A 61 -5.64 15.98 9.98
N SER A 62 -5.74 15.67 8.67
CA SER A 62 -6.03 14.32 8.20
C SER A 62 -4.79 13.43 8.33
N LEU A 63 -5.02 12.17 8.74
CA LEU A 63 -4.01 11.10 8.68
C LEU A 63 -3.91 10.46 7.29
N THR A 64 -4.60 11.02 6.28
CA THR A 64 -4.46 10.58 4.89
C THR A 64 -3.14 11.11 4.35
N PRO A 65 -2.27 10.26 3.83
CA PRO A 65 -0.97 10.65 3.33
C PRO A 65 -1.03 11.67 2.19
N THR A 66 0.00 12.48 2.11
CA THR A 66 0.09 13.53 1.07
C THR A 66 0.39 12.95 -0.30
N ARG A 67 1.06 11.80 -0.36
CA ARG A 67 1.59 11.20 -1.60
C ARG A 67 1.42 9.68 -1.60
N PRO A 68 0.17 9.15 -1.65
CA PRO A 68 -0.04 7.70 -1.80
C PRO A 68 0.59 7.22 -3.10
N LEU A 69 1.19 6.02 -3.06
CA LEU A 69 1.99 5.48 -4.16
C LEU A 69 1.17 4.55 -5.06
N ASP A 70 1.61 4.47 -6.31
CA ASP A 70 1.20 3.43 -7.23
C ASP A 70 2.06 2.17 -6.98
N PRO A 71 1.46 1.02 -6.62
CA PRO A 71 2.21 -0.21 -6.37
C PRO A 71 3.05 -0.66 -7.55
N VAL A 72 2.58 -0.48 -8.77
CA VAL A 72 3.32 -0.86 -9.99
C VAL A 72 4.64 -0.11 -10.06
N HIS A 73 4.63 1.19 -9.79
CA HIS A 73 5.84 1.99 -9.80
C HIS A 73 6.86 1.53 -8.75
N VAL A 74 6.40 1.23 -7.52
CA VAL A 74 7.28 0.74 -6.45
C VAL A 74 7.90 -0.62 -6.80
N LEU A 75 7.11 -1.55 -7.35
CA LEU A 75 7.60 -2.85 -7.81
C LEU A 75 8.70 -2.69 -8.88
N GLN A 76 8.48 -1.82 -9.86
CA GLN A 76 9.46 -1.54 -10.92
C GLN A 76 10.80 -1.02 -10.37
N CYS A 77 10.81 -0.26 -9.28
CA CYS A 77 12.05 0.20 -8.65
C CYS A 77 12.90 -0.98 -8.15
N PHE A 78 12.27 -2.00 -7.55
CA PHE A 78 12.98 -3.19 -7.05
C PHE A 78 13.40 -4.11 -8.20
N GLU A 79 12.57 -4.29 -9.21
CA GLU A 79 12.91 -5.07 -10.42
C GLU A 79 14.11 -4.46 -11.15
N ALA A 80 14.12 -3.13 -11.34
CA ALA A 80 15.23 -2.41 -11.96
C ALA A 80 16.53 -2.52 -11.15
N ALA A 81 16.43 -2.61 -9.81
CA ALA A 81 17.55 -2.81 -8.91
C ALA A 81 17.98 -4.29 -8.78
N GLN A 82 17.32 -5.21 -9.50
CA GLN A 82 17.58 -6.66 -9.46
C GLN A 82 17.40 -7.27 -8.07
N TRP A 83 16.38 -6.81 -7.32
CA TRP A 83 15.96 -7.42 -6.07
C TRP A 83 14.83 -8.42 -6.32
N GLU A 84 14.85 -9.52 -5.56
CA GLU A 84 13.79 -10.52 -5.61
C GLU A 84 12.61 -10.11 -4.73
N ILE A 85 11.40 -10.18 -5.29
CA ILE A 85 10.16 -9.96 -4.54
C ILE A 85 9.73 -11.29 -3.92
N LEU A 86 10.00 -11.48 -2.63
CA LEU A 86 9.64 -12.70 -1.90
C LEU A 86 8.16 -12.77 -1.54
N CYS A 87 7.55 -11.60 -1.28
CA CYS A 87 6.14 -11.51 -0.91
C CYS A 87 5.57 -10.15 -1.30
N HIS A 88 4.34 -10.16 -1.81
CA HIS A 88 3.54 -8.98 -2.06
C HIS A 88 2.13 -9.21 -1.50
N SER A 89 1.71 -8.40 -0.53
CA SER A 89 0.41 -8.49 0.12
C SER A 89 -0.28 -7.14 0.18
N GLY A 90 -1.60 -7.13 0.06
CA GLY A 90 -2.43 -6.01 0.46
C GLY A 90 -2.74 -6.09 1.96
N ILE A 91 -2.84 -4.95 2.62
CA ILE A 91 -3.27 -4.83 4.01
C ILE A 91 -4.56 -4.03 4.05
N ARG A 92 -5.56 -4.49 4.78
CA ARG A 92 -6.92 -3.95 4.82
C ARG A 92 -7.58 -3.98 3.43
N VAL A 93 -7.61 -5.17 2.85
CA VAL A 93 -8.15 -5.43 1.51
C VAL A 93 -9.68 -5.46 1.50
N ILE A 94 -10.32 -5.65 2.66
CA ILE A 94 -11.77 -5.70 2.82
C ILE A 94 -12.28 -4.61 3.76
N HIS A 95 -11.65 -4.44 4.92
CA HIS A 95 -12.16 -3.64 6.04
C HIS A 95 -12.61 -2.23 5.63
N ASP A 96 -11.86 -1.57 4.75
CA ASP A 96 -12.17 -0.21 4.30
C ASP A 96 -13.39 -0.13 3.38
N PHE A 97 -13.83 -1.24 2.85
CA PHE A 97 -14.96 -1.36 1.92
C PHE A 97 -16.25 -1.86 2.58
N LEU A 98 -16.22 -2.17 3.87
CA LEU A 98 -17.40 -2.47 4.66
C LEU A 98 -18.13 -1.17 5.01
N LEU A 99 -19.11 -0.79 4.18
CA LEU A 99 -19.75 0.52 4.27
C LEU A 99 -21.03 0.52 5.10
N SER A 100 -21.81 -0.57 5.09
CA SER A 100 -23.06 -0.66 5.85
C SER A 100 -22.83 -1.06 7.32
N PRO A 101 -23.73 -0.69 8.24
CA PRO A 101 -23.69 -1.17 9.62
C PRO A 101 -23.64 -2.70 9.73
N GLU A 102 -24.41 -3.40 8.88
CA GLU A 102 -24.50 -4.86 8.86
C GLU A 102 -23.16 -5.48 8.44
N SER A 103 -22.52 -4.94 7.38
CA SER A 103 -21.21 -5.43 6.94
C SER A 103 -20.12 -5.19 7.99
N ARG A 104 -20.19 -4.07 8.74
CA ARG A 104 -19.26 -3.76 9.83
C ARG A 104 -19.50 -4.59 11.08
N ALA A 105 -20.67 -5.21 11.23
CA ALA A 105 -21.00 -6.13 12.31
C ALA A 105 -20.43 -7.54 12.09
N MET A 106 -19.68 -7.76 11.00
CA MET A 106 -18.99 -9.04 10.76
C MET A 106 -18.10 -9.39 11.96
N PRO A 107 -18.15 -10.64 12.47
CA PRO A 107 -17.27 -11.07 13.57
C PRO A 107 -15.80 -10.84 13.23
N GLU A 108 -15.02 -10.37 14.18
CA GLU A 108 -13.61 -10.02 14.00
C GLU A 108 -12.77 -11.19 13.46
N ASP A 109 -12.98 -12.40 13.99
CA ASP A 109 -12.30 -13.61 13.51
C ASP A 109 -12.61 -13.94 12.06
N THR A 110 -13.84 -13.68 11.62
CA THR A 110 -14.26 -13.88 10.24
C THR A 110 -13.59 -12.84 9.34
N LEU A 111 -13.62 -11.58 9.74
CA LEU A 111 -12.97 -10.49 9.02
C LEU A 111 -11.47 -10.75 8.90
N MET A 112 -10.80 -11.15 9.98
CA MET A 112 -9.37 -11.43 9.99
C MET A 112 -9.01 -12.57 9.03
N ARG A 113 -9.80 -13.66 9.02
CA ARG A 113 -9.57 -14.77 8.08
C ARG A 113 -9.70 -14.33 6.64
N LEU A 114 -10.74 -13.56 6.30
CA LEU A 114 -10.94 -13.04 4.94
C LEU A 114 -9.84 -12.08 4.52
N GLU A 115 -9.40 -11.19 5.43
CA GLU A 115 -8.26 -10.28 5.18
C GLU A 115 -6.99 -11.07 4.85
N LEU A 116 -6.67 -12.12 5.60
CA LEU A 116 -5.50 -12.97 5.36
C LEU A 116 -5.64 -13.77 4.07
N GLU A 117 -6.79 -14.38 3.82
CA GLU A 117 -7.06 -15.19 2.63
C GLU A 117 -6.93 -14.37 1.35
N LEU A 118 -7.49 -13.16 1.33
CA LEU A 118 -7.54 -12.31 0.14
C LEU A 118 -6.30 -11.39 0.01
N SER A 119 -5.49 -11.26 1.05
CA SER A 119 -4.35 -10.33 1.08
C SER A 119 -3.35 -10.52 -0.07
N ARG A 120 -3.23 -11.72 -0.62
CA ARG A 120 -2.31 -12.07 -1.72
C ARG A 120 -3.01 -12.39 -3.03
N GLN A 121 -4.34 -12.30 -3.08
CA GLN A 121 -5.14 -12.62 -4.26
C GLN A 121 -5.55 -11.35 -4.99
N GLU A 122 -5.35 -11.32 -6.32
CA GLU A 122 -5.93 -10.26 -7.14
C GLU A 122 -7.44 -10.51 -7.37
N PRO A 123 -8.25 -9.46 -7.47
CA PRO A 123 -7.89 -8.04 -7.42
C PRO A 123 -7.79 -7.43 -6.02
N TYR A 124 -8.07 -8.20 -4.98
CA TYR A 124 -8.17 -7.71 -3.58
C TYR A 124 -6.84 -7.15 -3.08
N ARG A 125 -5.73 -7.83 -3.35
CA ARG A 125 -4.39 -7.37 -3.00
C ARG A 125 -4.15 -5.94 -3.49
N SER A 126 -4.46 -5.68 -4.76
CA SER A 126 -4.27 -4.35 -5.38
C SER A 126 -5.16 -3.27 -4.81
N LEU A 127 -6.24 -3.61 -4.09
CA LEU A 127 -7.17 -2.68 -3.46
C LEU A 127 -6.88 -2.43 -1.97
N GLY A 128 -5.95 -3.17 -1.36
CA GLY A 128 -5.56 -2.97 0.03
C GLY A 128 -5.16 -1.52 0.32
N ARG A 129 -5.51 -1.00 1.52
CA ARG A 129 -5.14 0.35 1.94
C ARG A 129 -3.63 0.56 1.90
N TYR A 130 -2.88 -0.43 2.38
CA TYR A 130 -1.43 -0.49 2.26
C TYR A 130 -1.01 -1.65 1.39
N GLN A 131 0.14 -1.51 0.77
CA GLN A 131 0.86 -2.61 0.17
C GLN A 131 2.03 -2.99 1.05
N HIS A 132 2.31 -4.27 1.18
CA HIS A 132 3.45 -4.81 1.90
C HIS A 132 4.31 -5.65 0.97
N LEU A 133 5.57 -5.31 0.87
CA LEU A 133 6.57 -6.03 0.11
C LEU A 133 7.64 -6.59 1.06
N LEU A 134 8.00 -7.85 0.86
CA LEU A 134 9.27 -8.40 1.33
C LEU A 134 10.15 -8.57 0.10
N VAL A 135 11.28 -7.88 0.08
CA VAL A 135 12.22 -7.92 -1.05
C VAL A 135 13.59 -8.31 -0.56
N GLN A 136 14.29 -9.14 -1.33
CA GLN A 136 15.63 -9.64 -0.99
C GLN A 136 16.66 -9.07 -1.94
N ARG A 137 17.77 -8.61 -1.38
CA ARG A 137 18.93 -8.20 -2.16
C ARG A 137 19.70 -9.42 -2.66
N LEU A 138 19.83 -9.59 -3.98
CA LEU A 138 20.50 -10.74 -4.58
C LEU A 138 22.03 -10.52 -4.75
N CYS A 139 22.46 -9.30 -5.02
CA CYS A 139 23.87 -8.94 -5.26
C CYS A 139 24.23 -7.54 -4.77
#